data_7694b800ec14cbed6c99cd24e57f764f
#
_entry.id   7694b800ec14cbed6c99cd24e57f764f
#
_cell.length_a   1.000
_cell.length_b   1.000
_cell.length_c   1.000
_cell.angle_alpha   90.00
_cell.angle_beta   90.00
_cell.angle_gamma   90.00
#
_symmetry.space_group_name_H-M   'P 1'
#
loop_
_entity.id
_entity.type
_entity.pdbx_description
1 polymer ?
#
loop_
_entity_poly.entity_id
_entity_poly.type
_entity_poly.pdbx_seq_one_letter_code
_entity_poly.pdbx_strand_id
1 'polypeptide(L)'
;MNVQQIKQGLVGDWVSLAPEIRPSASKNPDGSLKPFYLRREFKYLEGDVFELTVVNSADPYGAAPLARIFIRGHVVWRGAHSIADGAQKVDFEADEAYEVTPMQELGPESSRSLRTASRLRRRRSGP
;
A
#
# COMPACT_ATOMS: atom_id res chain seq x y z
N MET A 1 14.46 -19.76 -14.24
CA MET A 1 13.67 -19.75 -12.97
C MET A 1 12.21 -19.84 -13.34
N ASN A 2 11.46 -20.80 -12.82
CA ASN A 2 10.05 -20.94 -13.11
C ASN A 2 9.19 -20.14 -12.11
N VAL A 3 7.89 -20.05 -12.38
CA VAL A 3 6.97 -19.25 -11.55
C VAL A 3 6.93 -19.77 -10.11
N GLN A 4 6.99 -21.09 -9.89
CA GLN A 4 6.96 -21.64 -8.53
C GLN A 4 8.19 -21.23 -7.73
N GLN A 5 9.35 -21.18 -8.36
CA GLN A 5 10.57 -20.71 -7.69
C GLN A 5 10.48 -19.22 -7.36
N ILE A 6 9.90 -18.43 -8.27
CA ILE A 6 9.68 -16.99 -8.02
C ILE A 6 8.73 -16.80 -6.85
N LYS A 7 7.60 -17.52 -6.82
CA LYS A 7 6.64 -17.44 -5.73
C LYS A 7 7.25 -17.81 -4.39
N GLN A 8 8.04 -18.88 -4.33
CA GLN A 8 8.72 -19.29 -3.10
C GLN A 8 9.72 -18.23 -2.63
N GLY A 9 10.43 -17.61 -3.56
CA GLY A 9 11.38 -16.56 -3.22
C GLY A 9 10.73 -15.28 -2.74
N LEU A 10 9.46 -15.04 -3.08
CA LEU A 10 8.73 -13.86 -2.62
C LEU A 10 8.19 -14.00 -1.21
N VAL A 11 7.90 -15.21 -0.74
CA VAL A 11 7.35 -15.40 0.60
C VAL A 11 8.28 -14.77 1.64
N GLY A 12 7.73 -13.88 2.47
CA GLY A 12 8.49 -13.16 3.47
C GLY A 12 8.09 -11.69 3.55
N ASP A 13 8.90 -10.94 4.27
CA ASP A 13 8.67 -9.52 4.51
C ASP A 13 9.60 -8.67 3.65
N TRP A 14 9.03 -7.67 2.98
CA TRP A 14 9.76 -6.77 2.11
C TRP A 14 9.44 -5.34 2.48
N VAL A 15 10.46 -4.52 2.65
CA VAL A 15 10.30 -3.12 3.04
C VAL A 15 10.96 -2.21 2.02
N SER A 16 10.45 -0.97 1.91
CA SER A 16 11.07 0.05 1.08
C SER A 16 12.48 0.36 1.59
N LEU A 17 13.43 0.48 0.67
CA LEU A 17 14.79 0.94 1.01
C LEU A 17 14.81 2.41 1.41
N ALA A 18 13.94 3.20 0.80
CA ALA A 18 13.84 4.64 1.04
C ALA A 18 12.39 5.07 0.89
N PRO A 19 11.99 6.18 1.51
CA PRO A 19 10.63 6.68 1.35
C PRO A 19 10.40 7.21 -0.06
N GLU A 20 9.19 7.00 -0.56
CA GLU A 20 8.72 7.65 -1.79
C GLU A 20 8.19 9.03 -1.44
N ILE A 21 8.44 10.00 -2.32
CA ILE A 21 7.97 11.38 -2.13
C ILE A 21 6.76 11.60 -3.01
N ARG A 22 5.67 12.11 -2.42
CA ARG A 22 4.43 12.38 -3.14
C ARG A 22 3.93 13.79 -2.80
N PRO A 23 3.30 14.49 -3.75
CA PRO A 23 2.68 15.78 -3.44
C PRO A 23 1.36 15.55 -2.67
N SER A 24 1.15 16.36 -1.63
CA SER A 24 -0.12 16.37 -0.93
C SER A 24 -1.06 17.41 -1.54
N ALA A 25 -2.30 17.48 -1.04
CA ALA A 25 -3.24 18.50 -1.44
C ALA A 25 -2.98 19.84 -0.73
N SER A 26 -2.13 19.87 0.29
CA SER A 26 -1.81 21.08 1.04
C SER A 26 -0.76 21.90 0.33
N LYS A 27 -0.93 23.21 0.32
CA LYS A 27 -0.01 24.12 -0.35
C LYS A 27 0.89 24.84 0.63
N ASN A 28 2.12 25.08 0.20
CA ASN A 28 3.03 26.02 0.86
C ASN A 28 2.63 27.45 0.53
N PRO A 29 3.15 28.46 1.29
CA PRO A 29 2.85 29.87 0.99
C PRO A 29 3.21 30.30 -0.44
N ASP A 30 4.20 29.66 -1.07
CA ASP A 30 4.61 29.96 -2.43
C ASP A 30 3.77 29.29 -3.51
N GLY A 31 2.73 28.53 -3.12
CA GLY A 31 1.84 27.85 -4.05
C GLY A 31 2.27 26.42 -4.41
N SER A 32 3.46 26.02 -4.04
CA SER A 32 3.88 24.62 -4.25
C SER A 32 3.15 23.68 -3.30
N LEU A 33 3.04 22.42 -3.68
CA LEU A 33 2.40 21.42 -2.83
C LEU A 33 3.37 20.91 -1.78
N LYS A 34 2.90 20.78 -0.53
CA LYS A 34 3.68 20.17 0.52
C LYS A 34 3.87 18.70 0.20
N PRO A 35 5.09 18.17 0.35
CA PRO A 35 5.30 16.75 0.13
C PRO A 35 4.81 15.93 1.32
N PHE A 36 4.47 14.68 1.04
CA PHE A 36 4.42 13.66 2.07
C PHE A 36 5.28 12.49 1.62
N TYR A 37 5.61 11.62 2.55
CA TYR A 37 6.54 10.53 2.32
C TYR A 37 5.85 9.23 2.66
N LEU A 38 6.01 8.22 1.81
CA LEU A 38 5.38 6.94 2.10
C LEU A 38 6.42 5.82 2.09
N ARG A 39 6.20 4.85 2.96
CA ARG A 39 6.95 3.61 3.02
C ARG A 39 5.98 2.46 2.83
N ARG A 40 6.45 1.43 2.16
CA ARG A 40 5.66 0.23 1.89
C ARG A 40 6.29 -0.95 2.60
N GLU A 41 5.46 -1.76 3.22
CA GLU A 41 5.86 -3.04 3.78
C GLU A 41 4.95 -4.10 3.16
N PHE A 42 5.54 -4.98 2.38
CA PHE A 42 4.83 -6.11 1.81
C PHE A 42 5.12 -7.36 2.63
N LYS A 43 4.09 -8.14 2.89
CA LYS A 43 4.22 -9.47 3.41
C LYS A 43 3.58 -10.42 2.40
N TYR A 44 4.40 -11.27 1.81
CA TYR A 44 3.92 -12.28 0.87
C TYR A 44 3.81 -13.60 1.61
N LEU A 45 2.62 -14.19 1.55
CA LEU A 45 2.29 -15.43 2.22
C LEU A 45 2.09 -16.53 1.17
N GLU A 46 2.11 -17.77 1.61
CA GLU A 46 1.83 -18.89 0.72
C GLU A 46 0.36 -18.83 0.24
N GLY A 47 0.11 -19.40 -0.94
CA GLY A 47 -1.22 -19.35 -1.55
C GLY A 47 -1.53 -18.06 -2.28
N ASP A 48 -0.48 -17.33 -2.72
CA ASP A 48 -0.61 -16.07 -3.46
C ASP A 48 -1.35 -14.98 -2.68
N VAL A 49 -1.19 -14.96 -1.37
CA VAL A 49 -1.76 -13.93 -0.49
C VAL A 49 -0.72 -12.87 -0.22
N PHE A 50 -1.14 -11.61 -0.25
CA PHE A 50 -0.27 -10.51 0.16
C PHE A 50 -0.93 -9.66 1.23
N GLU A 51 -0.09 -9.04 2.05
CA GLU A 51 -0.47 -7.96 2.95
C GLU A 51 0.44 -6.77 2.66
N LEU A 52 -0.14 -5.62 2.45
CA LEU A 52 0.59 -4.38 2.20
C LEU A 52 0.24 -3.37 3.26
N THR A 53 1.25 -2.85 3.93
CA THR A 53 1.11 -1.71 4.82
C THR A 53 1.81 -0.51 4.20
N VAL A 54 1.10 0.59 4.06
CA VAL A 54 1.65 1.85 3.60
C VAL A 54 1.53 2.84 4.74
N VAL A 55 2.64 3.46 5.11
CA VAL A 55 2.65 4.53 6.11
C VAL A 55 3.01 5.83 5.43
N ASN A 56 2.09 6.79 5.52
CA ASN A 56 2.29 8.16 5.02
C ASN A 56 2.79 9.02 6.18
N SER A 57 3.85 9.76 5.94
CA SER A 57 4.47 10.62 6.96
C SER A 57 4.70 12.02 6.42
N ALA A 58 4.72 13.00 7.32
CA ALA A 58 5.01 14.39 6.94
C ALA A 58 6.50 14.63 6.73
N ASP A 59 7.35 13.74 7.23
CA ASP A 59 8.81 13.83 7.14
C ASP A 59 9.40 12.57 6.52
N PRO A 60 10.62 12.65 5.94
CA PRO A 60 11.22 11.50 5.26
C PRO A 60 11.69 10.39 6.20
N TYR A 61 11.75 10.63 7.49
CA TYR A 61 12.25 9.66 8.47
C TYR A 61 11.13 8.89 9.18
N GLY A 62 9.86 9.23 8.89
CA GLY A 62 8.73 8.57 9.52
C GLY A 62 8.47 8.99 10.96
N ALA A 63 9.05 10.12 11.41
CA ALA A 63 8.88 10.61 12.77
C ALA A 63 7.49 11.23 13.00
N ALA A 64 6.86 11.71 11.94
CA ALA A 64 5.54 12.34 11.99
C ALA A 64 4.56 11.58 11.09
N PRO A 65 4.11 10.39 11.50
CA PRO A 65 3.17 9.60 10.68
C PRO A 65 1.80 10.27 10.60
N LEU A 66 1.21 10.25 9.40
CA LEU A 66 -0.09 10.85 9.12
C LEU A 66 -1.19 9.82 9.03
N ALA A 67 -0.93 8.71 8.35
CA ALA A 67 -1.91 7.66 8.14
C ALA A 67 -1.22 6.34 7.86
N ARG A 68 -1.90 5.27 8.21
CA ARG A 68 -1.51 3.90 7.89
C ARG A 68 -2.61 3.28 7.06
N ILE A 69 -2.22 2.67 5.94
CA ILE A 69 -3.15 1.97 5.06
C ILE A 69 -2.75 0.50 5.09
N PHE A 70 -3.71 -0.37 5.36
CA PHE A 70 -3.51 -1.80 5.34
C PHE A 70 -4.39 -2.43 4.27
N ILE A 71 -3.78 -3.25 3.42
CA ILE A 71 -4.45 -3.93 2.32
C ILE A 71 -4.08 -5.40 2.40
N ARG A 72 -5.08 -6.27 2.27
CA ARG A 72 -4.87 -7.71 2.19
C ARG A 72 -5.64 -8.26 1.00
N GLY A 73 -5.02 -9.15 0.26
CA GLY A 73 -5.65 -9.72 -0.91
C GLY A 73 -4.80 -10.78 -1.57
N HIS A 74 -4.99 -10.93 -2.86
CA HIS A 74 -4.34 -11.97 -3.64
C HIS A 74 -3.49 -11.39 -4.77
N VAL A 75 -2.40 -12.07 -5.07
CA VAL A 75 -1.54 -11.80 -6.22
C VAL A 75 -2.04 -12.68 -7.36
N VAL A 76 -2.39 -12.07 -8.47
CA VAL A 76 -2.82 -12.79 -9.66
C VAL A 76 -1.70 -12.73 -10.69
N TRP A 77 -1.15 -13.88 -11.04
CA TRP A 77 -0.04 -14.00 -11.98
C TRP A 77 -0.57 -14.01 -13.41
N ARG A 78 -0.05 -13.11 -14.24
CA ARG A 78 -0.54 -12.89 -15.62
C ARG A 78 0.43 -13.40 -16.68
N GLY A 79 1.50 -14.06 -16.30
CA GLY A 79 2.46 -14.63 -17.22
C GLY A 79 3.69 -13.76 -17.44
N ALA A 80 4.53 -14.19 -18.36
CA ALA A 80 5.80 -13.52 -18.63
C ALA A 80 5.60 -12.11 -19.16
N HIS A 81 6.46 -11.19 -18.71
CA HIS A 81 6.48 -9.83 -19.21
C HIS A 81 7.51 -9.72 -20.33
N SER A 82 7.15 -9.06 -21.43
CA SER A 82 8.03 -8.95 -22.60
C SER A 82 9.21 -8.00 -22.42
N ILE A 83 9.23 -7.21 -21.34
CA ILE A 83 10.27 -6.19 -21.12
C ILE A 83 11.61 -6.83 -20.75
N ALA A 84 11.61 -7.90 -19.97
CA ALA A 84 12.83 -8.52 -19.49
C ALA A 84 12.64 -10.01 -19.25
N ASP A 85 13.68 -10.80 -19.49
CA ASP A 85 13.66 -12.23 -19.20
C ASP A 85 13.48 -12.46 -17.70
N GLY A 86 12.61 -13.40 -17.36
CA GLY A 86 12.31 -13.73 -15.97
C GLY A 86 11.31 -12.82 -15.28
N ALA A 87 10.93 -11.71 -15.92
CA ALA A 87 9.92 -10.83 -15.37
C ALA A 87 8.52 -11.40 -15.58
N GLN A 88 7.68 -11.27 -14.55
CA GLN A 88 6.31 -11.76 -14.57
C GLN A 88 5.34 -10.60 -14.36
N LYS A 89 4.23 -10.62 -15.08
CA LYS A 89 3.14 -9.66 -14.88
C LYS A 89 2.27 -10.15 -13.74
N VAL A 90 1.95 -9.26 -12.81
CA VAL A 90 1.08 -9.58 -11.69
C VAL A 90 0.07 -8.46 -11.47
N ASP A 91 -1.10 -8.83 -10.97
CA ASP A 91 -2.09 -7.90 -10.47
C ASP A 91 -2.25 -8.14 -8.97
N PHE A 92 -2.43 -7.06 -8.22
CA PHE A 92 -2.72 -7.13 -6.80
C PHE A 92 -4.20 -6.83 -6.59
N GLU A 93 -4.95 -7.82 -6.12
CA GLU A 93 -6.38 -7.68 -5.85
C GLU A 93 -6.61 -7.54 -4.36
N ALA A 94 -7.08 -6.36 -3.94
CA ALA A 94 -7.37 -6.06 -2.54
C ALA A 94 -8.77 -6.58 -2.19
N ASP A 95 -8.92 -7.90 -2.17
CA ASP A 95 -10.22 -8.56 -2.05
C ASP A 95 -10.54 -9.06 -0.64
N GLU A 96 -9.65 -8.90 0.33
CA GLU A 96 -9.89 -9.36 1.69
C GLU A 96 -10.03 -8.22 2.70
N ALA A 97 -9.16 -7.20 2.63
CA ALA A 97 -9.22 -6.07 3.57
C ALA A 97 -8.65 -4.82 2.92
N TYR A 98 -9.24 -3.69 3.29
CA TYR A 98 -8.73 -2.36 2.96
C TYR A 98 -9.10 -1.44 4.12
N GLU A 99 -8.09 -0.99 4.88
CA GLU A 99 -8.29 -0.20 6.08
C GLU A 99 -7.38 1.02 6.06
N VAL A 100 -7.93 2.16 6.46
CA VAL A 100 -7.17 3.41 6.63
C VAL A 100 -7.29 3.83 8.09
N THR A 101 -6.15 4.03 8.73
CA THR A 101 -6.08 4.45 10.13
C THR A 101 -5.31 5.77 10.23
N PRO A 102 -5.94 6.86 10.66
CA PRO A 102 -5.20 8.09 10.95
C PRO A 102 -4.25 7.86 12.11
N MET A 103 -3.02 8.37 11.98
CA MET A 103 -1.98 8.21 13.00
C MET A 103 -1.84 9.44 13.88
N GLN A 104 -2.47 10.56 13.46
CA GLN A 104 -2.51 11.78 14.25
C GLN A 104 -3.87 11.91 14.90
N GLU A 105 -3.90 12.55 16.07
CA GLU A 105 -5.16 12.90 16.68
C GLU A 105 -5.84 13.98 15.85
N LEU A 106 -6.95 13.64 15.26
CA LEU A 106 -7.75 14.53 14.43
C LEU A 106 -9.12 14.74 15.06
N GLY A 107 -9.78 15.80 14.66
CA GLY A 107 -11.15 16.06 15.09
C GLY A 107 -12.17 15.09 14.49
N PRO A 108 -13.47 15.41 14.59
CA PRO A 108 -14.54 14.53 14.09
C PRO A 108 -14.42 14.10 12.63
N GLU A 109 -13.68 14.85 11.83
CA GLU A 109 -13.48 14.53 10.41
C GLU A 109 -12.73 13.22 10.19
N SER A 110 -11.81 12.87 11.08
CA SER A 110 -11.07 11.61 10.94
C SER A 110 -11.99 10.40 11.12
N SER A 111 -12.97 10.50 12.00
CA SER A 111 -13.96 9.46 12.18
C SER A 111 -14.81 9.24 10.93
N ARG A 112 -15.15 10.32 10.22
CA ARG A 112 -15.87 10.21 8.96
C ARG A 112 -15.03 9.51 7.89
N SER A 113 -13.75 9.83 7.83
CA SER A 113 -12.83 9.20 6.89
C SER A 113 -12.74 7.70 7.12
N LEU A 114 -12.65 7.28 8.37
CA LEU A 114 -12.64 5.86 8.72
C LEU A 114 -13.91 5.15 8.28
N ARG A 115 -15.08 5.78 8.49
CA ARG A 115 -16.35 5.19 8.06
C ARG A 115 -16.41 5.05 6.53
N THR A 116 -15.92 6.04 5.81
CA THR A 116 -15.87 5.99 4.35
C THR A 116 -14.97 4.85 3.87
N ALA A 117 -13.81 4.70 4.47
CA ALA A 117 -12.90 3.60 4.14
C ALA A 117 -13.54 2.24 4.39
N SER A 118 -14.27 2.09 5.48
CA SER A 118 -15.01 0.86 5.78
C SER A 118 -16.05 0.53 4.73
N ARG A 119 -16.75 1.54 4.22
CA ARG A 119 -17.72 1.33 3.12
C ARG A 119 -17.04 0.86 1.86
N LEU A 120 -15.93 1.45 1.50
CA LEU A 120 -15.15 1.04 0.33
C LEU A 120 -14.70 -0.41 0.47
N ARG A 121 -14.24 -0.80 1.64
CA ARG A 121 -13.84 -2.17 1.91
C ARG A 121 -15.00 -3.15 1.65
N ARG A 122 -16.21 -2.84 2.13
CA ARG A 122 -17.38 -3.70 1.91
C ARG A 122 -17.71 -3.84 0.43
N ARG A 123 -17.62 -2.77 -0.35
CA ARG A 123 -17.88 -2.83 -1.78
C ARG A 123 -16.90 -3.72 -2.50
N ARG A 124 -15.63 -3.68 -2.11
CA ARG A 124 -14.59 -4.47 -2.75
C ARG A 124 -14.67 -5.95 -2.37
N SER A 125 -15.15 -6.27 -1.20
CA SER A 125 -15.31 -7.66 -0.78
C SER A 125 -16.61 -8.29 -1.30
N GLY A 126 -17.52 -7.53 -1.86
CA GLY A 126 -18.75 -8.04 -2.47
C GLY A 126 -18.49 -8.67 -3.83
N PRO A 127 -19.30 -9.64 -4.25
CA PRO A 127 -19.22 -10.24 -5.58
C PRO A 127 -19.52 -9.24 -6.68
#